data_10807e94c021e3291b61f28ab5bb7f26
#
_entry.id   10807e94c021e3291b61f28ab5bb7f26
#
_cell.length_a   1.000
_cell.length_b   1.000
_cell.length_c   1.000
_cell.angle_alpha   90.00
_cell.angle_beta   90.00
_cell.angle_gamma   90.00
#
_symmetry.space_group_name_H-M   'P 1'
#
loop_
_entity.id
_entity.type
_entity.pdbx_description
1 polymer ?
#
loop_
_entity_poly.entity_id
_entity_poly.type
_entity_poly.pdbx_seq_one_letter_code
_entity_poly.pdbx_strand_id
1 'polypeptide(L)'
;MGEQQKVNQTEQDLNHVLKARREKLAELQAAGKDPFQITKYDVTVHSMDVKDNYQQWEGKEAVIAGRMMFKRVMGKASFCNVQDLQGTIQVYVARDSIGEEPYKDFKKMDIGDIVGVKGTVFTTKTGEISIHAAEVTLLTKSLQVLPEKFHGLTDTDTRYRQRYVDLIMNAEVKDTFIKRSRIISAIRTYLSGQGFMEVETPMLVANAGGAAARPFETHFNALDEDLKMRISLELYLKRLIVGGLERVYEIGRVFRNEGLDTRHNPEFTLMELYQAYTDYNGMMELTENLYRHVAQAVLGTTTITYKGVEMDLGRPFARITMVEAVKKYAGVDFDEIHTLEEARAIAKEKGVEFEARHKKGDILNLFFEEFAEEHLVQPTFVLDHPVEISPLTKKKPGNPDYVERFEFFMNGWEMANAYSEINDPIDQRERFKAQEELLAQGDEEANHTDEDFLNALEVGMPPTGGIGFGIDRMVMLLTDSPAIRDVLLFPTMKSLEK
;
A
#
# COMPACT_ATOMS: atom_id res chain seq x y z
N MET A 1 -12.39 10.13 -41.93
CA MET A 1 -12.24 11.61 -41.93
C MET A 1 -12.89 12.30 -40.74
N GLY A 2 -14.06 11.87 -40.25
CA GLY A 2 -14.76 12.60 -39.14
C GLY A 2 -14.11 12.54 -37.76
N GLU A 3 -13.47 11.45 -37.39
CA GLU A 3 -12.84 11.32 -36.07
C GLU A 3 -11.53 12.10 -35.98
N GLN A 4 -10.66 12.04 -36.98
CA GLN A 4 -9.42 12.83 -37.02
C GLN A 4 -9.70 14.37 -37.04
N GLN A 5 -10.77 14.81 -37.69
CA GLN A 5 -11.15 16.22 -37.64
C GLN A 5 -11.65 16.64 -36.27
N LYS A 6 -12.40 15.79 -35.55
CA LYS A 6 -12.83 16.05 -34.17
C LYS A 6 -11.68 16.12 -33.19
N VAL A 7 -10.71 15.19 -33.28
CA VAL A 7 -9.52 15.17 -32.43
C VAL A 7 -8.69 16.42 -32.64
N ASN A 8 -8.41 16.82 -33.87
CA ASN A 8 -7.66 18.05 -34.17
C ASN A 8 -8.36 19.32 -33.68
N GLN A 9 -9.68 19.37 -33.73
CA GLN A 9 -10.46 20.53 -33.25
C GLN A 9 -10.41 20.59 -31.72
N THR A 10 -10.53 19.46 -31.04
CA THR A 10 -10.42 19.36 -29.57
C THR A 10 -9.03 19.76 -29.05
N GLU A 11 -7.95 19.39 -29.74
CA GLU A 11 -6.60 19.80 -29.40
C GLU A 11 -6.35 21.31 -29.59
N GLN A 12 -6.89 21.87 -30.69
CA GLN A 12 -6.79 23.31 -30.94
C GLN A 12 -7.57 24.12 -29.89
N ASP A 13 -8.77 23.67 -29.50
CA ASP A 13 -9.58 24.30 -28.47
C ASP A 13 -8.88 24.23 -27.09
N LEU A 14 -8.28 23.10 -26.77
CA LEU A 14 -7.50 22.93 -25.53
C LEU A 14 -6.29 23.89 -25.50
N ASN A 15 -5.53 23.96 -26.59
CA ASN A 15 -4.38 24.85 -26.70
C ASN A 15 -4.79 26.32 -26.54
N HIS A 16 -5.96 26.71 -27.08
CA HIS A 16 -6.51 28.04 -26.90
C HIS A 16 -6.84 28.36 -25.44
N VAL A 17 -7.47 27.41 -24.72
CA VAL A 17 -7.79 27.57 -23.29
C VAL A 17 -6.52 27.68 -22.46
N LEU A 18 -5.51 26.83 -22.73
CA LEU A 18 -4.22 26.88 -22.02
C LEU A 18 -3.49 28.19 -22.23
N LYS A 19 -3.56 28.74 -23.45
CA LYS A 19 -3.00 30.07 -23.78
C LYS A 19 -3.73 31.16 -23.01
N ALA A 20 -5.07 31.17 -23.04
CA ALA A 20 -5.89 32.16 -22.34
C ALA A 20 -5.60 32.16 -20.80
N ARG A 21 -5.38 31.01 -20.19
CA ARG A 21 -5.01 30.93 -18.75
C ARG A 21 -3.64 31.58 -18.46
N ARG A 22 -2.65 31.41 -19.35
CA ARG A 22 -1.33 32.06 -19.24
C ARG A 22 -1.42 33.57 -19.46
N GLU A 23 -2.26 34.01 -20.38
CA GLU A 23 -2.51 35.44 -20.61
C GLU A 23 -3.14 36.08 -19.37
N LYS A 24 -4.15 35.44 -18.77
CA LYS A 24 -4.77 35.91 -17.51
C LYS A 24 -3.74 35.99 -16.36
N LEU A 25 -2.83 35.05 -16.26
CA LEU A 25 -1.75 35.11 -15.28
C LEU A 25 -0.83 36.30 -15.53
N ALA A 26 -0.42 36.52 -16.78
CA ALA A 26 0.42 37.66 -17.15
C ALA A 26 -0.27 39.01 -16.86
N GLU A 27 -1.58 39.12 -17.10
CA GLU A 27 -2.38 40.30 -16.72
C GLU A 27 -2.33 40.54 -15.20
N LEU A 28 -2.52 39.48 -14.39
CA LEU A 28 -2.47 39.58 -12.93
C LEU A 28 -1.07 40.02 -12.45
N GLN A 29 -0.02 39.47 -13.02
CA GLN A 29 1.36 39.82 -12.69
C GLN A 29 1.66 41.27 -13.05
N ALA A 30 1.25 41.72 -14.23
CA ALA A 30 1.41 43.11 -14.67
C ALA A 30 0.63 44.10 -13.78
N ALA A 31 -0.51 43.66 -13.22
CA ALA A 31 -1.32 44.45 -12.30
C ALA A 31 -0.83 44.40 -10.83
N GLY A 32 0.30 43.75 -10.54
CA GLY A 32 0.83 43.58 -9.16
C GLY A 32 -0.02 42.64 -8.29
N LYS A 33 -0.83 41.79 -8.91
CA LYS A 33 -1.72 40.80 -8.25
C LYS A 33 -1.26 39.36 -8.50
N ASP A 34 0.05 39.13 -8.58
CA ASP A 34 0.60 37.80 -8.83
C ASP A 34 0.29 36.83 -7.69
N PRO A 35 -0.55 35.80 -7.91
CA PRO A 35 -0.91 34.86 -6.86
C PRO A 35 0.29 34.04 -6.35
N PHE A 36 1.34 33.87 -7.15
CA PHE A 36 2.52 33.11 -6.77
C PHE A 36 3.46 33.84 -5.81
N GLN A 37 3.18 35.12 -5.50
CA GLN A 37 3.87 35.86 -4.46
C GLN A 37 3.26 35.62 -3.06
N ILE A 38 2.08 34.99 -2.97
CA ILE A 38 1.42 34.67 -1.71
C ILE A 38 2.09 33.42 -1.13
N THR A 39 2.78 33.57 0.01
CA THR A 39 3.53 32.47 0.64
C THR A 39 2.79 31.81 1.79
N LYS A 40 1.71 32.44 2.31
CA LYS A 40 0.93 31.95 3.44
C LYS A 40 -0.53 32.39 3.32
N TYR A 41 -1.44 31.53 3.77
CA TYR A 41 -2.87 31.86 3.95
C TYR A 41 -3.36 31.15 5.19
N ASP A 42 -3.94 31.89 6.15
CA ASP A 42 -4.35 31.36 7.44
C ASP A 42 -5.75 30.75 7.36
N VAL A 43 -5.82 29.43 7.23
CA VAL A 43 -7.05 28.64 7.22
C VAL A 43 -7.46 28.35 8.67
N THR A 44 -8.74 28.56 9.01
CA THR A 44 -9.28 28.32 10.35
C THR A 44 -10.05 27.01 10.47
N VAL A 45 -10.60 26.50 9.35
CA VAL A 45 -11.50 25.35 9.36
C VAL A 45 -11.55 24.69 7.98
N HIS A 46 -11.89 23.40 7.91
CA HIS A 46 -12.14 22.69 6.65
C HIS A 46 -13.63 22.56 6.35
N SER A 47 -13.95 22.22 5.10
CA SER A 47 -15.31 22.16 4.57
C SER A 47 -16.25 21.26 5.37
N MET A 48 -15.80 20.04 5.74
CA MET A 48 -16.66 19.09 6.47
C MET A 48 -16.77 19.43 7.93
N ASP A 49 -15.73 20.01 8.55
CA ASP A 49 -15.85 20.50 9.94
C ASP A 49 -16.98 21.54 10.08
N VAL A 50 -17.16 22.40 9.06
CA VAL A 50 -18.26 23.36 9.01
C VAL A 50 -19.60 22.65 8.80
N LYS A 51 -19.67 21.69 7.85
CA LYS A 51 -20.92 21.00 7.51
C LYS A 51 -21.40 20.09 8.64
N ASP A 52 -20.51 19.29 9.21
CA ASP A 52 -20.84 18.33 10.26
C ASP A 52 -21.17 19.00 11.59
N ASN A 53 -20.62 20.19 11.83
CA ASN A 53 -20.86 20.98 13.05
C ASN A 53 -21.58 22.30 12.77
N TYR A 54 -22.49 22.33 11.80
CA TYR A 54 -23.14 23.55 11.32
C TYR A 54 -23.70 24.44 12.45
N GLN A 55 -24.36 23.85 13.44
CA GLN A 55 -24.92 24.61 14.58
C GLN A 55 -23.87 25.42 15.34
N GLN A 56 -22.62 24.99 15.37
CA GLN A 56 -21.51 25.72 16.00
C GLN A 56 -20.96 26.82 15.09
N TRP A 57 -21.13 26.69 13.76
CA TRP A 57 -20.57 27.59 12.77
C TRP A 57 -21.58 28.61 12.20
N GLU A 58 -22.86 28.38 12.34
CA GLU A 58 -23.89 29.29 11.82
C GLU A 58 -23.68 30.73 12.29
N GLY A 59 -23.64 31.66 11.35
CA GLY A 59 -23.40 33.07 11.60
C GLY A 59 -21.97 33.44 11.98
N LYS A 60 -21.05 32.49 12.12
CA LYS A 60 -19.64 32.76 12.44
C LYS A 60 -18.79 32.92 11.20
N GLU A 61 -17.68 33.61 11.37
CA GLU A 61 -16.65 33.76 10.34
C GLU A 61 -15.86 32.45 10.22
N ALA A 62 -15.69 32.01 8.96
CA ALA A 62 -14.84 30.90 8.58
C ALA A 62 -13.83 31.35 7.52
N VAL A 63 -12.58 30.85 7.61
CA VAL A 63 -11.57 31.04 6.58
C VAL A 63 -11.17 29.66 6.07
N ILE A 64 -11.46 29.41 4.80
CA ILE A 64 -11.14 28.17 4.11
C ILE A 64 -10.20 28.41 2.95
N ALA A 65 -9.47 27.40 2.52
CA ALA A 65 -8.74 27.40 1.25
C ALA A 65 -8.89 26.07 0.55
N GLY A 66 -8.90 26.10 -0.78
CA GLY A 66 -9.04 24.88 -1.57
C GLY A 66 -9.15 25.17 -3.06
N ARG A 67 -9.40 24.10 -3.81
CA ARG A 67 -9.53 24.15 -5.26
C ARG A 67 -10.97 24.48 -5.68
N MET A 68 -11.13 25.46 -6.55
CA MET A 68 -12.43 25.80 -7.13
C MET A 68 -12.82 24.76 -8.19
N MET A 69 -13.80 23.90 -7.86
CA MET A 69 -14.24 22.78 -8.70
C MET A 69 -15.48 23.08 -9.54
N PHE A 70 -16.18 24.15 -9.21
CA PHE A 70 -17.36 24.62 -9.90
C PHE A 70 -17.50 26.13 -9.73
N LYS A 71 -18.02 26.80 -10.78
CA LYS A 71 -18.34 28.23 -10.72
C LYS A 71 -19.54 28.53 -11.59
N ARG A 72 -20.51 29.28 -11.06
CA ARG A 72 -21.66 29.78 -11.76
C ARG A 72 -21.85 31.26 -11.48
N VAL A 73 -21.73 32.08 -12.53
CA VAL A 73 -21.90 33.54 -12.47
C VAL A 73 -23.33 33.89 -12.84
N MET A 74 -24.02 34.67 -11.98
CA MET A 74 -25.40 35.11 -12.16
C MET A 74 -25.51 36.63 -11.93
N GLY A 75 -24.99 37.43 -12.89
CA GLY A 75 -25.03 38.89 -12.80
C GLY A 75 -24.18 39.45 -11.66
N LYS A 76 -24.85 39.94 -10.59
CA LYS A 76 -24.21 40.54 -9.42
C LYS A 76 -23.84 39.54 -8.32
N ALA A 77 -24.21 38.29 -8.47
CA ALA A 77 -23.92 37.21 -7.53
C ALA A 77 -23.39 36.00 -8.27
N SER A 78 -22.65 35.16 -7.57
CA SER A 78 -22.08 33.94 -8.10
C SER A 78 -22.05 32.86 -7.02
N PHE A 79 -22.02 31.63 -7.46
CA PHE A 79 -21.70 30.48 -6.62
C PHE A 79 -20.45 29.80 -7.13
N CYS A 80 -19.62 29.33 -6.22
CA CYS A 80 -18.58 28.37 -6.55
C CYS A 80 -18.50 27.29 -5.48
N ASN A 81 -17.89 26.14 -5.81
CA ASN A 81 -17.60 25.07 -4.86
C ASN A 81 -16.10 25.01 -4.67
N VAL A 82 -15.68 25.04 -3.42
CA VAL A 82 -14.27 24.93 -3.01
C VAL A 82 -14.07 23.55 -2.39
N GLN A 83 -13.14 22.79 -2.95
CA GLN A 83 -12.74 21.46 -2.48
C GLN A 83 -11.45 21.57 -1.68
N ASP A 84 -11.45 21.03 -0.48
CA ASP A 84 -10.28 20.91 0.40
C ASP A 84 -9.92 19.45 0.69
N LEU A 85 -9.16 19.18 1.76
CA LEU A 85 -8.77 17.83 2.16
C LEU A 85 -9.99 16.96 2.50
N GLN A 86 -10.97 17.52 3.22
CA GLN A 86 -12.08 16.77 3.79
C GLN A 86 -13.27 16.63 2.81
N GLY A 87 -13.48 17.62 1.94
CA GLY A 87 -14.63 17.58 1.03
C GLY A 87 -14.81 18.86 0.22
N THR A 88 -16.07 19.25 0.05
CA THR A 88 -16.45 20.41 -0.76
C THR A 88 -17.51 21.25 -0.04
N ILE A 89 -17.33 22.57 -0.04
CA ILE A 89 -18.31 23.51 0.46
C ILE A 89 -18.71 24.54 -0.61
N GLN A 90 -19.96 24.92 -0.62
CA GLN A 90 -20.45 25.98 -1.49
C GLN A 90 -20.07 27.36 -0.93
N VAL A 91 -19.71 28.28 -1.82
CA VAL A 91 -19.39 29.67 -1.52
C VAL A 91 -20.31 30.57 -2.33
N TYR A 92 -21.03 31.45 -1.67
CA TYR A 92 -21.81 32.52 -2.28
C TYR A 92 -20.96 33.78 -2.34
N VAL A 93 -20.75 34.31 -3.53
CA VAL A 93 -19.93 35.50 -3.78
C VAL A 93 -20.81 36.57 -4.39
N ALA A 94 -21.09 37.63 -3.62
CA ALA A 94 -21.90 38.77 -4.08
C ALA A 94 -21.02 40.02 -4.29
N ARG A 95 -21.23 40.71 -5.40
CA ARG A 95 -20.52 41.96 -5.72
C ARG A 95 -20.63 42.99 -4.61
N ASP A 96 -21.84 43.08 -4.02
CA ASP A 96 -22.12 44.10 -3.01
C ASP A 96 -21.46 43.72 -1.65
N SER A 97 -21.02 42.46 -1.45
CA SER A 97 -20.32 42.01 -0.26
C SER A 97 -18.80 42.12 -0.39
N ILE A 98 -18.23 41.73 -1.53
CA ILE A 98 -16.76 41.73 -1.71
C ILE A 98 -16.23 42.96 -2.44
N GLY A 99 -17.11 43.81 -2.98
CA GLY A 99 -16.76 44.97 -3.78
C GLY A 99 -16.74 44.71 -5.30
N GLU A 100 -16.79 45.78 -6.07
CA GLU A 100 -16.90 45.69 -7.56
C GLU A 100 -15.63 45.14 -8.21
N GLU A 101 -14.45 45.64 -7.84
CA GLU A 101 -13.18 45.20 -8.43
C GLU A 101 -12.82 43.78 -8.00
N PRO A 102 -12.86 43.36 -6.72
CA PRO A 102 -12.66 41.95 -6.34
C PRO A 102 -13.66 41.01 -7.05
N TYR A 103 -14.91 41.44 -7.27
CA TYR A 103 -15.90 40.63 -7.97
C TYR A 103 -15.56 40.48 -9.46
N LYS A 104 -15.02 41.51 -10.13
CA LYS A 104 -14.48 41.39 -11.48
C LYS A 104 -13.31 40.41 -11.56
N ASP A 105 -12.39 40.47 -10.61
CA ASP A 105 -11.28 39.51 -10.50
C ASP A 105 -11.79 38.10 -10.30
N PHE A 106 -12.73 37.87 -9.37
CA PHE A 106 -13.37 36.57 -9.15
C PHE A 106 -14.00 36.00 -10.44
N LYS A 107 -14.65 36.84 -11.24
CA LYS A 107 -15.26 36.38 -12.51
C LYS A 107 -14.22 35.86 -13.52
N LYS A 108 -12.98 36.40 -13.48
CA LYS A 108 -11.86 35.97 -14.33
C LYS A 108 -11.17 34.69 -13.89
N MET A 109 -11.34 34.28 -12.61
CA MET A 109 -10.79 33.02 -12.09
C MET A 109 -11.36 31.83 -12.86
N ASP A 110 -10.61 30.76 -12.95
CA ASP A 110 -10.98 29.55 -13.69
C ASP A 110 -11.21 28.35 -12.75
N ILE A 111 -12.00 27.40 -13.21
CA ILE A 111 -12.10 26.09 -12.54
C ILE A 111 -10.71 25.45 -12.47
N GLY A 112 -10.34 24.94 -11.31
CA GLY A 112 -9.01 24.43 -11.01
C GLY A 112 -8.13 25.40 -10.23
N ASP A 113 -8.44 26.70 -10.21
CA ASP A 113 -7.70 27.67 -9.40
C ASP A 113 -7.77 27.33 -7.89
N ILE A 114 -6.70 27.58 -7.14
CA ILE A 114 -6.72 27.49 -5.69
C ILE A 114 -7.09 28.86 -5.12
N VAL A 115 -8.11 28.87 -4.28
CA VAL A 115 -8.65 30.10 -3.69
C VAL A 115 -8.71 30.03 -2.19
N GLY A 116 -8.47 31.14 -1.53
CA GLY A 116 -8.81 31.40 -0.15
C GLY A 116 -10.13 32.16 -0.05
N VAL A 117 -10.98 31.79 0.88
CA VAL A 117 -12.28 32.43 1.11
C VAL A 117 -12.42 32.74 2.59
N LYS A 118 -12.69 34.01 2.90
CA LYS A 118 -13.09 34.46 4.21
C LYS A 118 -14.55 34.90 4.15
N GLY A 119 -15.39 34.42 5.08
CA GLY A 119 -16.79 34.77 5.06
C GLY A 119 -17.60 34.17 6.21
N THR A 120 -18.90 34.41 6.19
CA THR A 120 -19.85 33.96 7.22
C THR A 120 -20.57 32.69 6.80
N VAL A 121 -20.60 31.71 7.68
CA VAL A 121 -21.32 30.44 7.44
C VAL A 121 -22.84 30.67 7.52
N PHE A 122 -23.56 30.16 6.55
CA PHE A 122 -25.03 30.28 6.50
C PHE A 122 -25.67 29.12 5.72
N THR A 123 -26.98 28.98 5.81
CA THR A 123 -27.74 28.05 4.98
C THR A 123 -28.49 28.80 3.89
N THR A 124 -28.39 28.35 2.65
CA THR A 124 -29.15 28.89 1.52
C THR A 124 -30.63 28.58 1.64
N LYS A 125 -31.48 29.27 0.86
CA LYS A 125 -32.94 29.00 0.82
C LYS A 125 -33.28 27.56 0.41
N THR A 126 -32.37 26.87 -0.25
CA THR A 126 -32.50 25.45 -0.66
C THR A 126 -31.93 24.47 0.33
N GLY A 127 -31.43 24.93 1.48
CA GLY A 127 -30.90 24.08 2.55
C GLY A 127 -29.41 23.75 2.45
N GLU A 128 -28.66 24.29 1.46
CA GLU A 128 -27.21 24.01 1.32
C GLU A 128 -26.40 24.88 2.28
N ILE A 129 -25.57 24.24 3.11
CA ILE A 129 -24.61 24.92 4.00
C ILE A 129 -23.52 25.55 3.15
N SER A 130 -23.32 26.85 3.33
CA SER A 130 -22.49 27.67 2.45
C SER A 130 -21.72 28.74 3.23
N ILE A 131 -20.71 29.32 2.61
CA ILE A 131 -19.99 30.49 3.11
C ILE A 131 -20.40 31.71 2.26
N HIS A 132 -20.94 32.75 2.90
CA HIS A 132 -21.14 34.05 2.29
C HIS A 132 -19.81 34.81 2.33
N ALA A 133 -19.15 34.89 1.19
CA ALA A 133 -17.83 35.47 1.09
C ALA A 133 -17.83 36.97 1.41
N ALA A 134 -16.97 37.37 2.31
CA ALA A 134 -16.53 38.76 2.53
C ALA A 134 -15.24 39.06 1.75
N GLU A 135 -14.43 38.03 1.49
CA GLU A 135 -13.20 38.13 0.69
C GLU A 135 -12.97 36.82 -0.07
N VAL A 136 -12.46 36.94 -1.29
CA VAL A 136 -11.97 35.80 -2.12
C VAL A 136 -10.61 36.17 -2.68
N THR A 137 -9.59 35.39 -2.31
CA THR A 137 -8.20 35.59 -2.71
C THR A 137 -7.78 34.46 -3.66
N LEU A 138 -7.22 34.81 -4.82
CA LEU A 138 -6.58 33.83 -5.70
C LEU A 138 -5.20 33.48 -5.12
N LEU A 139 -5.04 32.22 -4.66
CA LEU A 139 -3.79 31.72 -4.07
C LEU A 139 -2.87 31.08 -5.10
N THR A 140 -3.45 30.43 -6.11
CA THR A 140 -2.70 29.79 -7.20
C THR A 140 -3.52 29.76 -8.48
N LYS A 141 -2.94 30.21 -9.59
CA LYS A 141 -3.54 30.10 -10.92
C LYS A 141 -3.29 28.70 -11.50
N SER A 142 -4.35 27.97 -11.77
CA SER A 142 -4.26 26.70 -12.51
C SER A 142 -4.03 26.97 -13.99
N LEU A 143 -2.92 26.49 -14.54
CA LEU A 143 -2.57 26.65 -15.95
C LEU A 143 -2.99 25.47 -16.83
N GLN A 144 -3.40 24.35 -16.20
CA GLN A 144 -3.96 23.18 -16.87
C GLN A 144 -5.48 23.10 -16.68
N VAL A 145 -6.15 22.41 -17.59
CA VAL A 145 -7.59 22.12 -17.50
C VAL A 145 -7.75 20.79 -16.79
N LEU A 146 -8.63 20.75 -15.79
CA LEU A 146 -9.02 19.48 -15.17
C LEU A 146 -9.95 18.71 -16.12
N PRO A 147 -9.91 17.36 -16.09
CA PRO A 147 -10.88 16.52 -16.82
C PRO A 147 -12.33 16.92 -16.49
N GLU A 148 -13.25 16.68 -17.42
CA GLU A 148 -14.65 17.00 -17.19
C GLU A 148 -15.24 16.17 -16.06
N LYS A 149 -15.97 16.84 -15.15
CA LYS A 149 -16.49 16.25 -13.90
C LYS A 149 -17.43 15.04 -14.13
N PHE A 150 -18.15 15.00 -15.28
CA PHE A 150 -19.12 13.95 -15.56
C PHE A 150 -18.53 12.62 -16.01
N HIS A 151 -17.30 12.63 -16.52
CA HIS A 151 -16.61 11.43 -16.97
C HIS A 151 -15.44 11.06 -16.06
N GLY A 152 -15.01 11.99 -15.16
CA GLY A 152 -13.86 11.80 -14.28
C GLY A 152 -12.58 11.48 -15.07
N LEU A 153 -11.56 11.08 -14.36
CA LEU A 153 -10.38 10.44 -14.95
C LEU A 153 -10.63 8.93 -14.89
N THR A 154 -11.20 8.35 -15.96
CA THR A 154 -11.60 6.93 -16.01
C THR A 154 -10.51 6.02 -16.53
N ASP A 155 -9.61 6.56 -17.38
CA ASP A 155 -8.49 5.79 -17.91
C ASP A 155 -7.50 5.43 -16.80
N THR A 156 -7.36 4.14 -16.51
CA THR A 156 -6.58 3.62 -15.39
C THR A 156 -5.09 3.94 -15.51
N ASP A 157 -4.53 3.90 -16.73
CA ASP A 157 -3.11 4.22 -16.95
C ASP A 157 -2.83 5.70 -16.64
N THR A 158 -3.67 6.59 -17.12
CA THR A 158 -3.60 8.03 -16.82
C THR A 158 -3.78 8.31 -15.33
N ARG A 159 -4.70 7.62 -14.64
CA ARG A 159 -4.90 7.74 -13.19
C ARG A 159 -3.62 7.42 -12.40
N TYR A 160 -2.92 6.38 -12.76
CA TYR A 160 -1.68 5.99 -12.08
C TYR A 160 -0.53 6.97 -12.40
N ARG A 161 -0.41 7.44 -13.65
CA ARG A 161 0.64 8.38 -14.07
C ARG A 161 0.42 9.81 -13.56
N GLN A 162 -0.86 10.24 -13.51
CA GLN A 162 -1.25 11.56 -13.04
C GLN A 162 -2.04 11.47 -11.72
N ARG A 163 -1.47 10.79 -10.75
CA ARG A 163 -2.11 10.55 -9.44
C ARG A 163 -2.60 11.83 -8.78
N TYR A 164 -1.91 12.94 -8.96
CA TYR A 164 -2.33 14.24 -8.46
C TYR A 164 -3.65 14.73 -9.09
N VAL A 165 -3.93 14.39 -10.35
CA VAL A 165 -5.24 14.67 -10.97
C VAL A 165 -6.28 13.68 -10.48
N ASP A 166 -5.94 12.39 -10.37
CA ASP A 166 -6.81 11.35 -9.84
C ASP A 166 -7.29 11.69 -8.40
N LEU A 167 -6.41 12.15 -7.53
CA LEU A 167 -6.73 12.63 -6.17
C LEU A 167 -7.66 13.86 -6.14
N ILE A 168 -7.63 14.70 -7.19
CA ILE A 168 -8.52 15.86 -7.31
C ILE A 168 -9.91 15.41 -7.77
N MET A 169 -9.97 14.50 -8.74
CA MET A 169 -11.21 14.14 -9.44
C MET A 169 -12.00 13.03 -8.76
N ASN A 170 -11.30 12.07 -8.12
CA ASN A 170 -11.86 10.84 -7.58
C ASN A 170 -11.71 10.83 -6.05
N ALA A 171 -12.80 11.12 -5.34
CA ALA A 171 -12.78 11.24 -3.86
C ALA A 171 -12.46 9.90 -3.17
N GLU A 172 -12.91 8.79 -3.75
CA GLU A 172 -12.65 7.43 -3.26
C GLU A 172 -11.15 7.09 -3.26
N VAL A 173 -10.40 7.60 -4.24
CA VAL A 173 -8.94 7.41 -4.30
C VAL A 173 -8.24 8.11 -3.13
N LYS A 174 -8.69 9.33 -2.82
CA LYS A 174 -8.19 10.07 -1.65
C LYS A 174 -8.49 9.33 -0.35
N ASP A 175 -9.71 8.79 -0.20
CA ASP A 175 -10.12 8.00 0.96
C ASP A 175 -9.26 6.75 1.15
N THR A 176 -8.95 6.03 0.07
CA THR A 176 -8.03 4.88 0.08
C THR A 176 -6.68 5.25 0.70
N PHE A 177 -6.06 6.37 0.30
CA PHE A 177 -4.76 6.78 0.85
C PHE A 177 -4.85 7.31 2.28
N ILE A 178 -5.96 7.94 2.67
CA ILE A 178 -6.23 8.30 4.06
C ILE A 178 -6.35 7.04 4.92
N LYS A 179 -7.11 6.04 4.46
CA LYS A 179 -7.22 4.73 5.13
C LYS A 179 -5.88 4.02 5.21
N ARG A 180 -5.07 4.00 4.14
CA ARG A 180 -3.70 3.47 4.17
C ARG A 180 -2.86 4.08 5.29
N SER A 181 -2.89 5.40 5.41
CA SER A 181 -2.16 6.10 6.48
C SER A 181 -2.68 5.72 7.87
N ARG A 182 -4.01 5.60 8.04
CA ARG A 182 -4.64 5.17 9.29
C ARG A 182 -4.31 3.71 9.63
N ILE A 183 -4.25 2.81 8.64
CA ILE A 183 -3.85 1.41 8.82
C ILE A 183 -2.44 1.34 9.40
N ILE A 184 -1.46 2.03 8.79
CA ILE A 184 -0.08 2.06 9.27
C ILE A 184 0.00 2.65 10.69
N SER A 185 -0.75 3.71 10.97
CA SER A 185 -0.83 4.31 12.31
C SER A 185 -1.42 3.35 13.34
N ALA A 186 -2.48 2.61 12.98
CA ALA A 186 -3.10 1.61 13.86
C ALA A 186 -2.15 0.45 14.16
N ILE A 187 -1.40 -0.04 13.15
CA ILE A 187 -0.35 -1.05 13.34
C ILE A 187 0.68 -0.56 14.36
N ARG A 188 1.22 0.64 14.19
CA ARG A 188 2.20 1.24 15.11
C ARG A 188 1.66 1.37 16.52
N THR A 189 0.43 1.82 16.66
CA THR A 189 -0.24 1.95 17.96
C THR A 189 -0.37 0.59 18.65
N TYR A 190 -0.79 -0.43 17.92
CA TYR A 190 -0.91 -1.79 18.44
C TYR A 190 0.44 -2.35 18.91
N LEU A 191 1.45 -2.32 18.04
CA LEU A 191 2.77 -2.88 18.32
C LEU A 191 3.49 -2.15 19.46
N SER A 192 3.41 -0.81 19.49
CA SER A 192 3.96 -0.02 20.61
C SER A 192 3.27 -0.37 21.93
N GLY A 193 1.95 -0.57 21.91
CA GLY A 193 1.18 -1.04 23.07
C GLY A 193 1.58 -2.46 23.55
N GLN A 194 2.13 -3.28 22.68
CA GLN A 194 2.68 -4.61 22.98
C GLN A 194 4.17 -4.58 23.37
N GLY A 195 4.79 -3.40 23.43
CA GLY A 195 6.19 -3.23 23.80
C GLY A 195 7.21 -3.50 22.69
N PHE A 196 6.77 -3.48 21.42
CA PHE A 196 7.68 -3.54 20.30
C PHE A 196 8.34 -2.19 20.04
N MET A 197 9.62 -2.23 19.68
CA MET A 197 10.42 -1.09 19.25
C MET A 197 10.43 -1.03 17.72
N GLU A 198 10.04 0.09 17.13
CA GLU A 198 10.24 0.36 15.70
C GLU A 198 11.70 0.72 15.45
N VAL A 199 12.32 0.06 14.48
CA VAL A 199 13.73 0.25 14.12
C VAL A 199 13.87 0.49 12.62
N GLU A 200 15.04 0.95 12.21
CA GLU A 200 15.41 1.11 10.79
C GLU A 200 16.70 0.33 10.53
N THR A 201 16.72 -0.43 9.44
CA THR A 201 17.86 -1.21 8.99
C THR A 201 18.27 -0.82 7.57
N PRO A 202 19.48 -1.18 7.10
CA PRO A 202 19.97 -0.73 5.80
C PRO A 202 19.10 -1.18 4.62
N MET A 203 18.84 -0.27 3.68
CA MET A 203 18.23 -0.60 2.37
C MET A 203 19.26 -1.09 1.36
N LEU A 204 20.51 -0.59 1.45
CA LEU A 204 21.64 -1.04 0.65
C LEU A 204 22.44 -2.05 1.46
N VAL A 205 22.59 -3.25 0.94
CA VAL A 205 23.19 -4.38 1.63
C VAL A 205 24.23 -5.05 0.74
N ALA A 206 25.26 -5.63 1.35
CA ALA A 206 26.26 -6.43 0.62
C ALA A 206 25.65 -7.77 0.18
N ASN A 207 24.83 -8.38 1.05
CA ASN A 207 24.14 -9.64 0.79
C ASN A 207 22.62 -9.45 0.98
N ALA A 208 21.82 -9.72 -0.06
CA ALA A 208 20.37 -9.72 0.01
C ALA A 208 19.89 -11.14 0.35
N GLY A 209 19.27 -11.31 1.52
CA GLY A 209 18.76 -12.59 2.02
C GLY A 209 17.46 -12.39 2.81
N GLY A 210 16.90 -13.49 3.33
CA GLY A 210 15.66 -13.48 4.10
C GLY A 210 14.40 -13.69 3.25
N ALA A 211 14.53 -13.88 1.94
CA ALA A 211 13.44 -14.22 1.03
C ALA A 211 13.99 -14.96 -0.19
N ALA A 212 13.12 -15.68 -0.90
CA ALA A 212 13.42 -16.18 -2.24
C ALA A 212 12.99 -15.10 -3.24
N ALA A 213 13.93 -14.29 -3.71
CA ALA A 213 13.67 -13.19 -4.64
C ALA A 213 14.96 -12.68 -5.29
N ARG A 214 14.84 -12.17 -6.51
CA ARG A 214 15.95 -11.56 -7.22
C ARG A 214 16.14 -10.09 -6.79
N PRO A 215 17.34 -9.67 -6.32
CA PRO A 215 17.60 -8.30 -5.90
C PRO A 215 17.83 -7.36 -7.10
N PHE A 216 17.63 -6.04 -6.87
CA PHE A 216 18.22 -5.00 -7.71
C PHE A 216 19.67 -4.78 -7.25
N GLU A 217 20.56 -4.56 -8.20
CA GLU A 217 21.98 -4.28 -7.97
C GLU A 217 22.31 -2.82 -8.24
N THR A 218 23.26 -2.27 -7.50
CA THR A 218 23.74 -0.90 -7.65
C THR A 218 25.21 -0.82 -7.26
N HIS A 219 25.90 0.25 -7.70
CA HIS A 219 27.30 0.46 -7.42
C HIS A 219 27.51 1.65 -6.48
N PHE A 220 28.30 1.48 -5.41
CA PHE A 220 28.67 2.52 -4.46
C PHE A 220 30.02 3.12 -4.82
N ASN A 221 30.02 4.22 -5.56
CA ASN A 221 31.20 4.86 -6.12
C ASN A 221 32.30 5.21 -5.10
N ALA A 222 31.93 5.58 -3.87
CA ALA A 222 32.91 6.02 -2.87
C ALA A 222 33.80 4.89 -2.34
N LEU A 223 33.29 3.66 -2.32
CA LEU A 223 34.01 2.47 -1.89
C LEU A 223 34.41 1.56 -3.04
N ASP A 224 33.95 1.87 -4.28
CA ASP A 224 34.13 1.02 -5.47
C ASP A 224 33.61 -0.40 -5.24
N GLU A 225 32.39 -0.51 -4.64
CA GLU A 225 31.76 -1.76 -4.24
C GLU A 225 30.36 -1.89 -4.85
N ASP A 226 30.02 -3.12 -5.25
CA ASP A 226 28.65 -3.44 -5.70
C ASP A 226 27.80 -3.79 -4.48
N LEU A 227 26.62 -3.15 -4.41
CA LEU A 227 25.63 -3.38 -3.37
C LEU A 227 24.32 -3.86 -4.00
N LYS A 228 23.48 -4.45 -3.16
CA LYS A 228 22.14 -4.89 -3.53
C LYS A 228 21.09 -4.09 -2.75
N MET A 229 19.92 -3.91 -3.33
CA MET A 229 18.78 -3.42 -2.59
C MET A 229 18.14 -4.59 -1.82
N ARG A 230 17.80 -4.38 -0.55
CA ARG A 230 17.24 -5.42 0.32
C ARG A 230 15.95 -6.01 -0.26
N ILE A 231 15.78 -7.32 -0.13
CA ILE A 231 14.58 -8.07 -0.53
C ILE A 231 13.69 -8.43 0.66
N SER A 232 14.21 -8.30 1.89
CA SER A 232 13.58 -8.59 3.18
C SER A 232 14.26 -7.76 4.28
N LEU A 233 13.68 -7.73 5.46
CA LEU A 233 14.20 -7.05 6.67
C LEU A 233 14.80 -8.06 7.65
N GLU A 234 14.58 -9.34 7.44
CA GLU A 234 14.75 -10.47 8.37
C GLU A 234 16.11 -10.54 9.03
N LEU A 235 17.18 -10.67 8.24
CA LEU A 235 18.49 -10.99 8.78
C LEU A 235 19.07 -9.88 9.68
N TYR A 236 18.74 -8.63 9.40
CA TYR A 236 19.13 -7.51 10.27
C TYR A 236 18.32 -7.45 11.55
N LEU A 237 17.01 -7.69 11.49
CA LEU A 237 16.15 -7.69 12.67
C LEU A 237 16.51 -8.82 13.63
N LYS A 238 16.85 -10.01 13.11
CA LYS A 238 17.35 -11.12 13.93
C LYS A 238 18.68 -10.79 14.64
N ARG A 239 19.59 -10.05 13.99
CA ARG A 239 20.83 -9.56 14.64
C ARG A 239 20.52 -8.64 15.82
N LEU A 240 19.44 -7.84 15.76
CA LEU A 240 18.98 -7.02 16.88
C LEU A 240 18.45 -7.87 18.04
N ILE A 241 17.77 -8.99 17.76
CA ILE A 241 17.36 -9.97 18.77
C ILE A 241 18.60 -10.57 19.47
N VAL A 242 19.64 -10.94 18.70
CA VAL A 242 20.93 -11.39 19.28
C VAL A 242 21.51 -10.29 20.17
N GLY A 243 21.39 -9.02 19.78
CA GLY A 243 21.84 -7.87 20.55
C GLY A 243 21.00 -7.56 21.81
N GLY A 244 19.94 -8.34 22.10
CA GLY A 244 19.10 -8.19 23.29
C GLY A 244 17.89 -7.25 23.13
N LEU A 245 17.56 -6.80 21.91
CA LEU A 245 16.32 -6.10 21.65
C LEU A 245 15.20 -7.15 21.45
N GLU A 246 14.50 -7.48 22.53
CA GLU A 246 13.61 -8.65 22.59
C GLU A 246 12.36 -8.55 21.71
N ARG A 247 11.92 -7.33 21.31
CA ARG A 247 10.76 -7.10 20.46
C ARG A 247 11.05 -5.95 19.51
N VAL A 248 11.27 -6.26 18.25
CA VAL A 248 11.57 -5.27 17.22
C VAL A 248 10.67 -5.44 16.01
N TYR A 249 10.38 -4.34 15.33
CA TYR A 249 9.73 -4.35 14.02
C TYR A 249 10.23 -3.22 13.14
N GLU A 250 10.12 -3.40 11.84
CA GLU A 250 10.34 -2.36 10.85
C GLU A 250 9.21 -2.39 9.82
N ILE A 251 8.69 -1.22 9.47
CA ILE A 251 7.81 -1.02 8.32
C ILE A 251 8.62 -0.33 7.25
N GLY A 252 9.02 -1.05 6.23
CA GLY A 252 9.96 -0.53 5.23
C GLY A 252 9.67 -0.96 3.80
N ARG A 253 10.34 -0.28 2.86
CA ARG A 253 10.36 -0.71 1.47
C ARG A 253 11.35 -1.85 1.30
N VAL A 254 10.92 -2.84 0.54
CA VAL A 254 11.75 -3.91 0.00
C VAL A 254 11.64 -3.93 -1.52
N PHE A 255 12.64 -4.50 -2.18
CA PHE A 255 12.82 -4.38 -3.62
C PHE A 255 13.06 -5.77 -4.22
N ARG A 256 12.18 -6.20 -5.14
CA ARG A 256 12.30 -7.49 -5.82
C ARG A 256 12.25 -7.27 -7.32
N ASN A 257 13.30 -7.68 -8.02
CA ASN A 257 13.44 -7.52 -9.47
C ASN A 257 12.70 -8.65 -10.20
N GLU A 258 11.39 -8.65 -10.03
CA GLU A 258 10.45 -9.67 -10.51
C GLU A 258 9.40 -9.06 -11.45
N GLY A 259 8.35 -9.82 -11.75
CA GLY A 259 7.25 -9.40 -12.60
C GLY A 259 6.44 -8.23 -12.06
N LEU A 260 5.67 -7.61 -12.93
CA LEU A 260 4.78 -6.50 -12.63
C LEU A 260 3.36 -6.88 -13.03
N ASP A 261 2.49 -7.09 -12.04
CA ASP A 261 1.09 -7.48 -12.25
C ASP A 261 0.12 -6.72 -11.33
N THR A 262 -1.08 -7.25 -11.10
CA THR A 262 -2.09 -6.63 -10.23
C THR A 262 -1.79 -6.77 -8.74
N ARG A 263 -0.90 -7.69 -8.34
CA ARG A 263 -0.55 -7.99 -6.94
C ARG A 263 0.92 -7.70 -6.63
N HIS A 264 1.76 -7.53 -7.66
CA HIS A 264 3.21 -7.34 -7.52
C HIS A 264 3.67 -6.00 -8.10
N ASN A 265 4.54 -5.33 -7.37
CA ASN A 265 5.25 -4.12 -7.77
C ASN A 265 6.73 -4.29 -7.35
N PRO A 266 7.71 -3.86 -8.15
CA PRO A 266 9.12 -4.12 -7.87
C PRO A 266 9.62 -3.52 -6.55
N GLU A 267 8.95 -2.52 -6.03
CA GLU A 267 9.10 -2.01 -4.68
C GLU A 267 7.75 -2.00 -3.96
N PHE A 268 7.70 -2.48 -2.74
CA PHE A 268 6.48 -2.56 -1.95
C PHE A 268 6.77 -2.41 -0.46
N THR A 269 5.72 -2.22 0.34
CA THR A 269 5.85 -2.05 1.80
C THR A 269 5.67 -3.38 2.49
N LEU A 270 6.70 -3.82 3.19
CA LEU A 270 6.69 -4.96 4.07
C LEU A 270 6.80 -4.50 5.52
N MET A 271 6.16 -5.19 6.43
CA MET A 271 6.43 -5.10 7.85
C MET A 271 6.97 -6.45 8.31
N GLU A 272 8.13 -6.46 8.94
CA GLU A 272 8.61 -7.64 9.64
C GLU A 272 8.79 -7.32 11.12
N LEU A 273 8.48 -8.30 11.96
CA LEU A 273 8.68 -8.20 13.40
C LEU A 273 9.21 -9.52 13.97
N TYR A 274 9.99 -9.38 15.02
CA TYR A 274 10.62 -10.50 15.73
C TYR A 274 10.46 -10.32 17.22
N GLN A 275 10.11 -11.40 17.90
CA GLN A 275 9.94 -11.43 19.36
C GLN A 275 10.68 -12.60 19.95
N ALA A 276 11.57 -12.32 20.90
CA ALA A 276 12.25 -13.33 21.70
C ALA A 276 11.27 -14.03 22.66
N TYR A 277 11.59 -15.29 22.98
CA TYR A 277 10.87 -16.14 23.94
C TYR A 277 9.42 -16.45 23.52
N THR A 278 9.16 -16.50 22.22
CA THR A 278 7.91 -16.94 21.63
C THR A 278 8.18 -17.84 20.42
N ASP A 279 7.14 -18.44 19.89
CA ASP A 279 7.16 -19.35 18.75
C ASP A 279 6.12 -18.93 17.68
N TYR A 280 5.95 -19.76 16.65
CA TYR A 280 4.98 -19.52 15.58
C TYR A 280 3.52 -19.49 16.09
N ASN A 281 3.19 -20.14 17.22
CA ASN A 281 1.85 -20.05 17.81
C ASN A 281 1.58 -18.66 18.38
N GLY A 282 2.59 -18.06 19.05
CA GLY A 282 2.51 -16.67 19.49
C GLY A 282 2.38 -15.70 18.32
N MET A 283 2.99 -15.98 17.17
CA MET A 283 2.84 -15.20 15.95
C MET A 283 1.44 -15.33 15.34
N MET A 284 0.78 -16.50 15.41
CA MET A 284 -0.63 -16.64 15.02
C MET A 284 -1.55 -15.79 15.88
N GLU A 285 -1.38 -15.79 17.20
CA GLU A 285 -2.17 -14.98 18.13
C GLU A 285 -1.96 -13.48 17.87
N LEU A 286 -0.72 -13.05 17.67
CA LEU A 286 -0.40 -11.67 17.32
C LEU A 286 -1.08 -11.26 16.00
N THR A 287 -1.03 -12.11 14.98
CA THR A 287 -1.64 -11.86 13.67
C THR A 287 -3.16 -11.66 13.78
N GLU A 288 -3.86 -12.56 14.46
CA GLU A 288 -5.31 -12.44 14.67
C GLU A 288 -5.66 -11.11 15.37
N ASN A 289 -4.96 -10.78 16.44
CA ASN A 289 -5.21 -9.59 17.22
C ASN A 289 -4.87 -8.30 16.46
N LEU A 290 -3.78 -8.29 15.71
CA LEU A 290 -3.37 -7.16 14.87
C LEU A 290 -4.42 -6.85 13.79
N TYR A 291 -4.86 -7.85 13.03
CA TYR A 291 -5.86 -7.65 11.98
C TYR A 291 -7.20 -7.17 12.54
N ARG A 292 -7.68 -7.74 13.67
CA ARG A 292 -8.88 -7.26 14.38
C ARG A 292 -8.73 -5.80 14.81
N HIS A 293 -7.59 -5.47 15.44
CA HIS A 293 -7.33 -4.11 15.90
C HIS A 293 -7.35 -3.11 14.75
N VAL A 294 -6.64 -3.40 13.67
CA VAL A 294 -6.54 -2.51 12.49
C VAL A 294 -7.91 -2.33 11.83
N ALA A 295 -8.65 -3.41 11.58
CA ALA A 295 -9.97 -3.35 10.97
C ALA A 295 -10.94 -2.53 11.84
N GLN A 296 -10.99 -2.79 13.15
CA GLN A 296 -11.84 -2.03 14.08
C GLN A 296 -11.45 -0.55 14.16
N ALA A 297 -10.16 -0.23 14.20
CA ALA A 297 -9.69 1.15 14.32
C ALA A 297 -9.92 1.98 13.05
N VAL A 298 -9.85 1.36 11.87
CA VAL A 298 -9.94 2.07 10.58
C VAL A 298 -11.33 2.03 9.97
N LEU A 299 -12.01 0.88 10.07
CA LEU A 299 -13.32 0.64 9.44
C LEU A 299 -14.49 0.65 10.44
N GLY A 300 -14.21 0.56 11.75
CA GLY A 300 -15.25 0.44 12.79
C GLY A 300 -15.93 -0.93 12.85
N THR A 301 -15.39 -1.92 12.13
CA THR A 301 -15.92 -3.30 12.07
C THR A 301 -14.78 -4.30 11.87
N THR A 302 -15.00 -5.55 12.28
CA THR A 302 -14.10 -6.68 12.01
C THR A 302 -14.55 -7.53 10.81
N THR A 303 -15.74 -7.27 10.26
CA THR A 303 -16.18 -7.86 9.01
C THR A 303 -15.79 -6.95 7.86
N ILE A 304 -14.98 -7.46 6.94
CA ILE A 304 -14.53 -6.73 5.75
C ILE A 304 -15.18 -7.33 4.50
N THR A 305 -15.36 -6.51 3.49
CA THR A 305 -15.90 -6.95 2.20
C THR A 305 -14.87 -6.59 1.11
N TYR A 306 -14.50 -7.60 0.31
CA TYR A 306 -13.65 -7.41 -0.86
C TYR A 306 -14.33 -8.00 -2.09
N LYS A 307 -14.59 -7.16 -3.10
CA LYS A 307 -15.32 -7.54 -4.34
C LYS A 307 -16.63 -8.30 -4.07
N GLY A 308 -17.33 -7.88 -3.02
CA GLY A 308 -18.61 -8.50 -2.62
C GLY A 308 -18.49 -9.76 -1.77
N VAL A 309 -17.29 -10.23 -1.46
CA VAL A 309 -17.04 -11.37 -0.58
C VAL A 309 -16.79 -10.89 0.84
N GLU A 310 -17.58 -11.35 1.80
CA GLU A 310 -17.39 -11.03 3.22
C GLU A 310 -16.35 -11.95 3.86
N MET A 311 -15.46 -11.35 4.64
CA MET A 311 -14.46 -12.03 5.47
C MET A 311 -14.55 -11.53 6.91
N ASP A 312 -14.62 -12.47 7.87
CA ASP A 312 -14.82 -12.17 9.28
C ASP A 312 -13.52 -12.31 10.09
N LEU A 313 -12.90 -11.18 10.39
CA LEU A 313 -11.70 -11.10 11.25
C LEU A 313 -12.04 -11.19 12.76
N GLY A 314 -13.31 -11.13 13.13
CA GLY A 314 -13.77 -11.19 14.53
C GLY A 314 -13.75 -12.61 15.11
N ARG A 315 -13.77 -13.63 14.28
CA ARG A 315 -13.71 -15.05 14.68
C ARG A 315 -12.26 -15.53 14.78
N PRO A 316 -11.98 -16.63 15.52
CA PRO A 316 -10.70 -17.31 15.41
C PRO A 316 -10.44 -17.73 13.96
N PHE A 317 -9.22 -17.51 13.49
CA PHE A 317 -8.82 -17.87 12.13
C PHE A 317 -8.72 -19.40 12.02
N ALA A 318 -9.11 -19.93 10.86
CA ALA A 318 -8.99 -21.36 10.60
C ALA A 318 -7.50 -21.79 10.61
N ARG A 319 -7.26 -23.04 10.98
CA ARG A 319 -5.93 -23.66 10.96
C ARG A 319 -6.01 -24.96 10.20
N ILE A 320 -5.11 -25.16 9.26
CA ILE A 320 -5.01 -26.37 8.44
C ILE A 320 -3.54 -26.61 8.12
N THR A 321 -3.07 -27.84 8.15
CA THR A 321 -1.73 -28.15 7.68
C THR A 321 -1.67 -28.14 6.15
N MET A 322 -0.49 -27.92 5.57
CA MET A 322 -0.33 -27.96 4.11
C MET A 322 -0.76 -29.33 3.54
N VAL A 323 -0.41 -30.43 4.21
CA VAL A 323 -0.82 -31.79 3.80
C VAL A 323 -2.36 -31.96 3.85
N GLU A 324 -3.00 -31.48 4.93
CA GLU A 324 -4.47 -31.52 5.03
C GLU A 324 -5.15 -30.66 3.96
N ALA A 325 -4.58 -29.51 3.63
CA ALA A 325 -5.08 -28.64 2.57
C ALA A 325 -5.00 -29.34 1.20
N VAL A 326 -3.85 -29.91 0.86
CA VAL A 326 -3.67 -30.67 -0.39
C VAL A 326 -4.57 -31.90 -0.42
N LYS A 327 -4.69 -32.65 0.68
CA LYS A 327 -5.61 -33.78 0.78
C LYS A 327 -7.06 -33.36 0.51
N LYS A 328 -7.48 -32.24 1.09
CA LYS A 328 -8.83 -31.71 0.96
C LYS A 328 -9.18 -31.27 -0.46
N TYR A 329 -8.27 -30.56 -1.12
CA TYR A 329 -8.58 -29.89 -2.39
C TYR A 329 -8.04 -30.62 -3.63
N ALA A 330 -6.88 -31.31 -3.54
CA ALA A 330 -6.33 -32.14 -4.61
C ALA A 330 -6.72 -33.61 -4.52
N GLY A 331 -7.21 -34.07 -3.34
CA GLY A 331 -7.50 -35.47 -3.08
C GLY A 331 -6.26 -36.35 -2.98
N VAL A 332 -5.10 -35.79 -2.66
CA VAL A 332 -3.80 -36.46 -2.51
C VAL A 332 -3.30 -36.35 -1.10
N ASP A 333 -3.03 -37.48 -0.45
CA ASP A 333 -2.49 -37.54 0.90
C ASP A 333 -0.97 -37.70 0.85
N PHE A 334 -0.24 -36.61 1.15
CA PHE A 334 1.23 -36.63 1.15
C PHE A 334 1.83 -37.37 2.35
N ASP A 335 1.06 -37.69 3.39
CA ASP A 335 1.51 -38.56 4.48
C ASP A 335 1.63 -40.03 4.02
N GLU A 336 0.90 -40.43 2.99
CA GLU A 336 0.97 -41.75 2.36
C GLU A 336 2.03 -41.84 1.25
N ILE A 337 2.65 -40.70 0.87
CA ILE A 337 3.72 -40.64 -0.16
C ILE A 337 5.07 -40.64 0.57
N HIS A 338 5.86 -41.68 0.39
CA HIS A 338 7.10 -41.89 1.15
C HIS A 338 8.38 -41.56 0.35
N THR A 339 8.33 -41.64 -0.98
CA THR A 339 9.48 -41.42 -1.85
C THR A 339 9.28 -40.25 -2.83
N LEU A 340 10.40 -39.73 -3.33
CA LEU A 340 10.38 -38.69 -4.37
C LEU A 340 9.78 -39.21 -5.67
N GLU A 341 10.05 -40.48 -6.00
CA GLU A 341 9.52 -41.14 -7.18
C GLU A 341 7.99 -41.22 -7.14
N GLU A 342 7.41 -41.56 -5.99
CA GLU A 342 5.96 -41.56 -5.78
C GLU A 342 5.37 -40.14 -5.93
N ALA A 343 6.01 -39.14 -5.32
CA ALA A 343 5.59 -37.75 -5.45
C ALA A 343 5.61 -37.27 -6.91
N ARG A 344 6.65 -37.58 -7.66
CA ARG A 344 6.75 -37.27 -9.08
C ARG A 344 5.76 -38.02 -9.94
N ALA A 345 5.43 -39.26 -9.59
CA ALA A 345 4.41 -40.05 -10.30
C ALA A 345 3.01 -39.43 -10.15
N ILE A 346 2.63 -39.08 -8.92
CA ILE A 346 1.33 -38.44 -8.65
C ILE A 346 1.24 -37.03 -9.25
N ALA A 347 2.35 -36.27 -9.26
CA ALA A 347 2.41 -34.97 -9.92
C ALA A 347 2.12 -35.07 -11.42
N LYS A 348 2.73 -36.04 -12.09
CA LYS A 348 2.46 -36.32 -13.52
C LYS A 348 1.01 -36.75 -13.75
N GLU A 349 0.45 -37.59 -12.89
CA GLU A 349 -0.94 -38.04 -12.97
C GLU A 349 -1.91 -36.85 -12.84
N LYS A 350 -1.64 -35.92 -11.94
CA LYS A 350 -2.47 -34.74 -11.66
C LYS A 350 -2.19 -33.55 -12.57
N GLY A 351 -1.15 -33.64 -13.43
CA GLY A 351 -0.77 -32.56 -14.35
C GLY A 351 0.01 -31.42 -13.69
N VAL A 352 0.57 -31.64 -12.50
CA VAL A 352 1.43 -30.65 -11.81
C VAL A 352 2.81 -30.69 -12.44
N GLU A 353 3.27 -29.56 -12.97
CA GLU A 353 4.60 -29.41 -13.53
C GLU A 353 5.66 -29.26 -12.44
N PHE A 354 6.79 -29.92 -12.61
CA PHE A 354 7.91 -29.85 -11.69
C PHE A 354 9.27 -29.95 -12.39
N GLU A 355 10.30 -29.39 -11.79
CA GLU A 355 11.68 -29.44 -12.29
C GLU A 355 12.43 -30.64 -11.73
N ALA A 356 13.55 -31.02 -12.40
CA ALA A 356 14.38 -32.15 -11.98
C ALA A 356 15.01 -31.98 -10.58
N ARG A 357 15.25 -30.73 -10.17
CA ARG A 357 15.80 -30.35 -8.86
C ARG A 357 14.80 -30.47 -7.71
N HIS A 358 13.49 -30.44 -8.00
CA HIS A 358 12.46 -30.48 -6.98
C HIS A 358 12.47 -31.78 -6.19
N LYS A 359 12.45 -31.64 -4.86
CA LYS A 359 12.33 -32.71 -3.88
C LYS A 359 10.86 -32.95 -3.54
N LYS A 360 10.59 -33.87 -2.61
CA LYS A 360 9.23 -34.22 -2.21
C LYS A 360 8.46 -33.02 -1.64
N GLY A 361 9.11 -32.23 -0.79
CA GLY A 361 8.51 -31.04 -0.19
C GLY A 361 8.19 -29.94 -1.18
N ASP A 362 9.04 -29.73 -2.20
CA ASP A 362 8.77 -28.80 -3.30
C ASP A 362 7.51 -29.22 -4.07
N ILE A 363 7.36 -30.52 -4.33
CA ILE A 363 6.18 -31.06 -5.03
C ILE A 363 4.91 -30.87 -4.20
N LEU A 364 4.96 -31.10 -2.87
CA LEU A 364 3.84 -30.79 -1.98
C LEU A 364 3.42 -29.33 -2.08
N ASN A 365 4.39 -28.40 -2.11
CA ASN A 365 4.11 -26.98 -2.25
C ASN A 365 3.44 -26.65 -3.60
N LEU A 366 3.94 -27.24 -4.70
CA LEU A 366 3.31 -27.07 -6.03
C LEU A 366 1.86 -27.56 -6.05
N PHE A 367 1.56 -28.67 -5.37
CA PHE A 367 0.16 -29.13 -5.21
C PHE A 367 -0.68 -28.15 -4.39
N PHE A 368 -0.12 -27.56 -3.34
CA PHE A 368 -0.81 -26.57 -2.55
C PHE A 368 -1.12 -25.31 -3.37
N GLU A 369 -0.17 -24.78 -4.08
CA GLU A 369 -0.33 -23.60 -4.96
C GLU A 369 -1.41 -23.85 -6.04
N GLU A 370 -1.37 -25.01 -6.69
CA GLU A 370 -2.25 -25.32 -7.82
C GLU A 370 -3.70 -25.63 -7.38
N PHE A 371 -3.90 -26.31 -6.24
CA PHE A 371 -5.22 -26.84 -5.87
C PHE A 371 -5.83 -26.27 -4.60
N ALA A 372 -5.06 -25.70 -3.70
CA ALA A 372 -5.56 -25.33 -2.37
C ALA A 372 -5.62 -23.81 -2.15
N GLU A 373 -4.64 -23.07 -2.60
CA GLU A 373 -4.47 -21.65 -2.29
C GLU A 373 -5.71 -20.81 -2.62
N GLU A 374 -6.27 -20.95 -3.81
CA GLU A 374 -7.42 -20.16 -4.27
C GLU A 374 -8.71 -20.39 -3.43
N HIS A 375 -8.79 -21.51 -2.73
CA HIS A 375 -9.93 -21.85 -1.88
C HIS A 375 -9.86 -21.25 -0.48
N LEU A 376 -8.75 -20.65 -0.08
CA LEU A 376 -8.53 -20.07 1.24
C LEU A 376 -9.08 -18.64 1.31
N VAL A 377 -10.40 -18.49 1.17
CA VAL A 377 -11.06 -17.19 1.12
C VAL A 377 -11.18 -16.56 2.50
N GLN A 378 -11.61 -17.33 3.52
CA GLN A 378 -11.70 -16.86 4.90
C GLN A 378 -10.33 -16.88 5.57
N PRO A 379 -10.10 -16.03 6.60
CA PRO A 379 -8.83 -15.98 7.31
C PRO A 379 -8.38 -17.37 7.76
N THR A 380 -7.26 -17.87 7.23
CA THR A 380 -6.76 -19.22 7.43
C THR A 380 -5.24 -19.25 7.58
N PHE A 381 -4.74 -19.91 8.62
CA PHE A 381 -3.34 -20.28 8.76
C PHE A 381 -3.09 -21.64 8.12
N VAL A 382 -2.14 -21.71 7.19
CA VAL A 382 -1.61 -22.96 6.63
C VAL A 382 -0.32 -23.29 7.35
N LEU A 383 -0.29 -24.41 8.04
CA LEU A 383 0.82 -24.79 8.95
C LEU A 383 1.65 -25.93 8.36
N ASP A 384 2.79 -26.17 8.99
CA ASP A 384 3.64 -27.34 8.77
C ASP A 384 4.13 -27.44 7.33
N HIS A 385 4.83 -26.39 6.90
CA HIS A 385 5.47 -26.34 5.59
C HIS A 385 6.65 -27.32 5.50
N PRO A 386 6.99 -27.81 4.29
CA PRO A 386 8.15 -28.67 4.10
C PRO A 386 9.46 -27.96 4.41
N VAL A 387 10.42 -28.75 4.89
CA VAL A 387 11.76 -28.28 5.25
C VAL A 387 12.54 -27.75 4.04
N GLU A 388 12.30 -28.30 2.86
CA GLU A 388 12.98 -27.96 1.60
C GLU A 388 12.76 -26.51 1.19
N ILE A 389 11.56 -25.99 1.41
CA ILE A 389 11.19 -24.61 1.06
C ILE A 389 11.29 -23.62 2.22
N SER A 390 11.94 -24.00 3.33
CA SER A 390 11.93 -23.22 4.57
C SER A 390 13.34 -23.08 5.19
N PRO A 391 14.27 -22.35 4.52
CA PRO A 391 15.69 -22.37 4.87
C PRO A 391 16.04 -21.67 6.20
N LEU A 392 15.13 -20.88 6.77
CA LEU A 392 15.36 -20.05 7.97
C LEU A 392 14.50 -20.49 9.16
N THR A 393 13.73 -21.56 9.00
CA THR A 393 12.72 -22.00 9.96
C THR A 393 13.17 -23.25 10.74
N LYS A 394 12.86 -23.27 12.03
CA LYS A 394 13.12 -24.40 12.94
C LYS A 394 12.31 -25.62 12.55
N LYS A 395 12.97 -26.80 12.52
CA LYS A 395 12.30 -28.08 12.28
C LYS A 395 11.28 -28.38 13.37
N LYS A 396 10.18 -29.00 12.98
CA LYS A 396 9.13 -29.41 13.91
C LYS A 396 9.61 -30.57 14.80
N PRO A 397 9.48 -30.47 16.13
CA PRO A 397 9.84 -31.57 17.02
C PRO A 397 9.07 -32.86 16.66
N GLY A 398 9.82 -33.97 16.53
CA GLY A 398 9.23 -35.28 16.23
C GLY A 398 8.87 -35.53 14.75
N ASN A 399 8.90 -34.50 13.89
CA ASN A 399 8.72 -34.67 12.45
C ASN A 399 9.61 -33.67 11.68
N PRO A 400 10.90 -33.95 11.47
CA PRO A 400 11.86 -33.04 10.90
C PRO A 400 11.72 -32.77 9.40
N ASP A 401 10.82 -33.47 8.71
CA ASP A 401 10.48 -33.20 7.31
C ASP A 401 9.63 -31.92 7.17
N TYR A 402 9.02 -31.48 8.25
CA TYR A 402 8.24 -30.24 8.34
C TYR A 402 8.88 -29.27 9.33
N VAL A 403 8.47 -28.00 9.21
CA VAL A 403 8.97 -26.91 10.04
C VAL A 403 7.84 -26.22 10.78
N GLU A 404 8.17 -25.53 11.87
CA GLU A 404 7.25 -24.66 12.61
C GLU A 404 7.03 -23.34 11.88
N ARG A 405 6.31 -23.40 10.75
CA ARG A 405 5.96 -22.29 9.86
C ARG A 405 4.46 -22.26 9.61
N PHE A 406 3.93 -21.07 9.47
CA PHE A 406 2.64 -20.88 8.84
C PHE A 406 2.71 -19.75 7.81
N GLU A 407 1.86 -19.86 6.82
CA GLU A 407 1.44 -18.74 5.99
C GLU A 407 0.00 -18.39 6.31
N PHE A 408 -0.29 -17.09 6.39
CA PHE A 408 -1.63 -16.59 6.61
C PHE A 408 -2.27 -16.23 5.27
N PHE A 409 -3.37 -16.88 4.96
CA PHE A 409 -4.16 -16.66 3.74
C PHE A 409 -5.47 -15.95 4.03
N MET A 410 -5.86 -15.08 3.12
CA MET A 410 -7.17 -14.45 3.06
C MET A 410 -7.47 -14.05 1.61
N ASN A 411 -8.69 -14.34 1.12
CA ASN A 411 -9.08 -14.12 -0.27
C ASN A 411 -8.21 -14.89 -1.29
N GLY A 412 -7.69 -16.07 -0.93
CA GLY A 412 -6.73 -16.82 -1.74
C GLY A 412 -5.38 -16.11 -1.93
N TRP A 413 -5.00 -15.22 -1.02
CA TRP A 413 -3.73 -14.50 -1.06
C TRP A 413 -2.93 -14.76 0.21
N GLU A 414 -1.66 -15.02 0.06
CA GLU A 414 -0.71 -14.96 1.16
C GLU A 414 -0.62 -13.53 1.69
N MET A 415 -1.01 -13.35 2.94
CA MET A 415 -1.04 -12.05 3.64
C MET A 415 0.15 -11.87 4.58
N ALA A 416 0.66 -12.96 5.12
CA ALA A 416 1.81 -12.99 6.01
C ALA A 416 2.47 -14.36 6.01
N ASN A 417 3.76 -14.39 6.35
CA ASN A 417 4.58 -15.60 6.51
C ASN A 417 5.32 -15.53 7.84
N ALA A 418 5.25 -16.58 8.64
CA ALA A 418 5.79 -16.59 10.00
C ALA A 418 6.30 -17.96 10.42
N TYR A 419 7.27 -17.94 11.32
CA TYR A 419 7.84 -19.19 11.84
C TYR A 419 8.55 -19.03 13.18
N SER A 420 8.84 -20.18 13.80
CA SER A 420 9.85 -20.27 14.85
C SER A 420 11.22 -20.21 14.19
N GLU A 421 12.04 -19.26 14.60
CA GLU A 421 13.33 -18.98 13.98
C GLU A 421 14.36 -20.06 14.26
N ILE A 422 15.18 -20.44 13.26
CA ILE A 422 16.38 -21.23 13.52
C ILE A 422 17.30 -20.39 14.41
N ASN A 423 17.69 -20.92 15.56
CA ASN A 423 18.69 -20.33 16.45
C ASN A 423 19.90 -21.29 16.70
N ASP A 424 19.97 -22.39 15.97
CA ASP A 424 21.09 -23.29 15.89
C ASP A 424 21.99 -22.91 14.71
N PRO A 425 23.21 -22.37 14.94
CA PRO A 425 24.10 -21.95 13.87
C PRO A 425 24.56 -23.09 12.98
N ILE A 426 24.59 -24.32 13.51
CA ILE A 426 25.03 -25.51 12.76
C ILE A 426 23.93 -25.91 11.75
N ASP A 427 22.66 -26.03 12.19
CA ASP A 427 21.54 -26.32 11.30
C ASP A 427 21.38 -25.17 10.25
N GLN A 428 21.54 -23.91 10.67
CA GLN A 428 21.45 -22.78 9.74
C GLN A 428 22.53 -22.84 8.66
N ARG A 429 23.75 -23.20 8.99
CA ARG A 429 24.86 -23.35 8.02
C ARG A 429 24.55 -24.47 7.02
N GLU A 430 23.99 -25.60 7.48
CA GLU A 430 23.57 -26.69 6.60
C GLU A 430 22.45 -26.25 5.63
N ARG A 431 21.50 -25.44 6.13
CA ARG A 431 20.44 -24.88 5.29
C ARG A 431 20.97 -23.94 4.24
N PHE A 432 21.89 -23.04 4.58
CA PHE A 432 22.52 -22.15 3.60
C PHE A 432 23.34 -22.92 2.57
N LYS A 433 24.05 -23.99 2.98
CA LYS A 433 24.74 -24.85 2.02
C LYS A 433 23.79 -25.48 1.02
N ALA A 434 22.60 -25.92 1.46
CA ALA A 434 21.60 -26.46 0.54
C ALA A 434 21.07 -25.37 -0.44
N GLN A 435 20.98 -24.12 0.00
CA GLN A 435 20.62 -22.99 -0.86
C GLN A 435 21.70 -22.68 -1.91
N GLU A 436 22.99 -22.72 -1.52
CA GLU A 436 24.12 -22.59 -2.47
C GLU A 436 24.13 -23.70 -3.54
N GLU A 437 23.71 -24.92 -3.17
CA GLU A 437 23.56 -26.01 -4.14
C GLU A 437 22.42 -25.72 -5.14
N LEU A 438 21.34 -25.06 -4.72
CA LEU A 438 20.26 -24.62 -5.62
C LEU A 438 20.73 -23.50 -6.56
N LEU A 439 21.47 -22.51 -6.03
CA LEU A 439 22.11 -21.46 -6.85
C LEU A 439 23.01 -22.07 -7.93
N ALA A 440 23.84 -23.07 -7.56
CA ALA A 440 24.71 -23.76 -8.49
C ALA A 440 23.93 -24.54 -9.57
N GLN A 441 22.66 -24.89 -9.32
CA GLN A 441 21.76 -25.54 -10.27
C GLN A 441 20.94 -24.53 -11.10
N GLY A 442 21.18 -23.21 -10.91
CA GLY A 442 20.55 -22.14 -11.68
C GLY A 442 19.31 -21.53 -11.05
N ASP A 443 19.07 -21.76 -9.76
CA ASP A 443 18.00 -21.09 -9.01
C ASP A 443 18.47 -19.69 -8.58
N GLU A 444 18.13 -18.66 -9.35
CA GLU A 444 18.55 -17.28 -9.08
C GLU A 444 17.84 -16.66 -7.84
N GLU A 445 16.83 -17.33 -7.28
CA GLU A 445 16.08 -16.85 -6.11
C GLU A 445 16.56 -17.46 -4.81
N ALA A 446 17.40 -18.50 -4.84
CA ALA A 446 17.94 -19.12 -3.65
C ALA A 446 18.89 -18.17 -2.88
N ASN A 447 18.98 -18.33 -1.58
CA ASN A 447 19.75 -17.45 -0.71
C ASN A 447 21.25 -17.76 -0.77
N HIS A 448 22.08 -16.72 -0.80
CA HIS A 448 23.51 -16.84 -0.55
C HIS A 448 23.79 -17.00 0.95
N THR A 449 24.89 -17.69 1.28
CA THR A 449 25.37 -17.79 2.65
C THR A 449 25.74 -16.40 3.20
N ASP A 450 25.18 -16.05 4.36
CA ASP A 450 25.53 -14.83 5.09
C ASP A 450 26.38 -15.21 6.32
N GLU A 451 27.70 -15.11 6.18
CA GLU A 451 28.65 -15.47 7.25
C GLU A 451 28.53 -14.53 8.46
N ASP A 452 28.19 -13.26 8.26
CA ASP A 452 28.00 -12.33 9.37
C ASP A 452 26.74 -12.68 10.19
N PHE A 453 25.68 -13.13 9.51
CA PHE A 453 24.49 -13.64 10.19
C PHE A 453 24.78 -14.94 10.95
N LEU A 454 25.55 -15.87 10.37
CA LEU A 454 25.97 -17.10 11.07
C LEU A 454 26.80 -16.78 12.30
N ASN A 455 27.76 -15.86 12.19
CA ASN A 455 28.52 -15.36 13.33
C ASN A 455 27.65 -14.78 14.44
N ALA A 456 26.59 -14.02 14.05
CA ALA A 456 25.63 -13.51 15.03
C ALA A 456 24.87 -14.65 15.74
N LEU A 457 24.45 -15.69 15.03
CA LEU A 457 23.83 -16.87 15.65
C LEU A 457 24.79 -17.62 16.60
N GLU A 458 26.09 -17.68 16.28
CA GLU A 458 27.12 -18.28 17.16
C GLU A 458 27.31 -17.48 18.45
N VAL A 459 27.06 -16.17 18.46
CA VAL A 459 27.00 -15.36 19.70
C VAL A 459 25.85 -15.81 20.60
N GLY A 460 24.74 -16.26 19.99
CA GLY A 460 23.58 -16.81 20.68
C GLY A 460 22.32 -16.00 20.44
N MET A 461 21.35 -16.59 19.75
CA MET A 461 20.00 -16.03 19.58
C MET A 461 19.02 -16.79 20.48
N PRO A 462 18.19 -16.11 21.28
CA PRO A 462 17.16 -16.78 22.08
C PRO A 462 16.11 -17.43 21.18
N PRO A 463 15.29 -18.38 21.70
CA PRO A 463 14.08 -18.82 20.99
C PRO A 463 13.25 -17.61 20.55
N THR A 464 12.91 -17.54 19.28
CA THR A 464 12.31 -16.34 18.67
C THR A 464 11.23 -16.74 17.68
N GLY A 465 10.11 -16.04 17.69
CA GLY A 465 9.11 -16.07 16.64
C GLY A 465 9.24 -14.83 15.77
N GLY A 466 9.15 -15.01 14.45
CA GLY A 466 9.19 -13.94 13.47
C GLY A 466 8.03 -14.01 12.49
N ILE A 467 7.65 -12.86 11.93
CA ILE A 467 6.58 -12.76 10.92
C ILE A 467 6.80 -11.57 9.99
N GLY A 468 6.55 -11.78 8.70
CA GLY A 468 6.48 -10.74 7.67
C GLY A 468 5.06 -10.54 7.17
N PHE A 469 4.60 -9.28 7.12
CA PHE A 469 3.28 -8.89 6.64
C PHE A 469 3.38 -8.07 5.35
N GLY A 470 2.63 -8.46 4.33
CA GLY A 470 2.42 -7.65 3.13
C GLY A 470 1.48 -6.47 3.41
N ILE A 471 2.02 -5.30 3.73
CA ILE A 471 1.21 -4.12 4.08
C ILE A 471 0.34 -3.67 2.91
N ASP A 472 0.86 -3.71 1.68
CA ASP A 472 0.08 -3.30 0.50
C ASP A 472 -1.11 -4.24 0.29
N ARG A 473 -0.95 -5.55 0.46
CA ARG A 473 -2.06 -6.53 0.38
C ARG A 473 -3.09 -6.31 1.50
N MET A 474 -2.64 -6.02 2.74
CA MET A 474 -3.54 -5.66 3.83
C MET A 474 -4.38 -4.43 3.47
N VAL A 475 -3.76 -3.38 2.94
CA VAL A 475 -4.47 -2.17 2.52
C VAL A 475 -5.44 -2.47 1.38
N MET A 476 -5.05 -3.28 0.38
CA MET A 476 -5.94 -3.68 -0.72
C MET A 476 -7.23 -4.32 -0.21
N LEU A 477 -7.15 -5.27 0.70
CA LEU A 477 -8.32 -5.95 1.25
C LEU A 477 -9.18 -5.02 2.13
N LEU A 478 -8.55 -4.20 2.99
CA LEU A 478 -9.26 -3.30 3.90
C LEU A 478 -9.88 -2.08 3.20
N THR A 479 -9.50 -1.81 1.94
CA THR A 479 -10.03 -0.67 1.16
C THR A 479 -10.77 -1.08 -0.11
N ASP A 480 -11.01 -2.38 -0.30
CA ASP A 480 -11.64 -2.96 -1.51
C ASP A 480 -10.93 -2.49 -2.81
N SER A 481 -9.60 -2.46 -2.78
CA SER A 481 -8.78 -2.00 -3.92
C SER A 481 -8.34 -3.19 -4.76
N PRO A 482 -8.70 -3.25 -6.07
CA PRO A 482 -8.50 -4.44 -6.90
C PRO A 482 -7.05 -4.70 -7.32
N ALA A 483 -6.17 -3.70 -7.25
CA ALA A 483 -4.79 -3.82 -7.66
C ALA A 483 -3.82 -3.09 -6.70
N ILE A 484 -2.60 -3.59 -6.58
CA ILE A 484 -1.55 -2.98 -5.75
C ILE A 484 -1.28 -1.51 -6.16
N ARG A 485 -1.43 -1.19 -7.44
CA ARG A 485 -1.28 0.18 -7.96
C ARG A 485 -2.34 1.14 -7.44
N ASP A 486 -3.49 0.65 -7.01
CA ASP A 486 -4.54 1.48 -6.41
C ASP A 486 -4.17 1.96 -5.02
N VAL A 487 -3.34 1.20 -4.30
CA VAL A 487 -2.88 1.51 -2.95
C VAL A 487 -1.46 2.09 -2.88
N LEU A 488 -0.78 2.23 -4.01
CA LEU A 488 0.49 2.94 -4.15
C LEU A 488 0.25 4.33 -4.75
N LEU A 489 0.78 5.38 -4.10
CA LEU A 489 0.64 6.75 -4.60
C LEU A 489 1.25 6.91 -6.00
N PHE A 490 2.47 6.42 -6.18
CA PHE A 490 3.20 6.46 -7.44
C PHE A 490 3.73 5.05 -7.76
N PRO A 491 2.90 4.18 -8.37
CA PRO A 491 3.31 2.84 -8.73
C PRO A 491 4.33 2.87 -9.89
N THR A 492 5.14 1.83 -9.98
CA THR A 492 6.00 1.63 -11.15
C THR A 492 5.16 1.40 -12.40
N MET A 493 5.42 2.17 -13.43
CA MET A 493 4.70 2.11 -14.70
C MET A 493 5.68 1.88 -15.85
N LYS A 494 5.26 1.08 -16.83
CA LYS A 494 6.02 0.95 -18.08
C LYS A 494 6.19 2.32 -18.74
N SER A 495 7.39 2.63 -19.23
CA SER A 495 7.63 3.88 -19.95
C SER A 495 6.71 3.98 -21.17
N LEU A 496 6.17 5.17 -21.39
CA LEU A 496 5.53 5.48 -22.67
C LEU A 496 6.64 5.53 -23.71
N GLU A 497 6.51 4.80 -24.79
CA GLU A 497 7.43 4.93 -25.91
C GLU A 497 7.42 6.38 -26.37
N LYS A 498 8.62 6.95 -26.51
CA LYS A 498 8.81 8.31 -27.01
C LYS A 498 8.62 8.38 -28.49
#